data_7979b4e81fab13c6ac9319ebb97278d8
#
_entry.id   7979b4e81fab13c6ac9319ebb97278d8
#
_cell.length_a   1.000
_cell.length_b   1.000
_cell.length_c   1.000
_cell.angle_alpha   90.00
_cell.angle_beta   90.00
_cell.angle_gamma   90.00
#
_symmetry.space_group_name_H-M   'P 1'
#
loop_
_entity.id
_entity.type
_entity.pdbx_description
1 polymer ?
#
loop_
_entity_poly.entity_id
_entity_poly.type
_entity_poly.pdbx_seq_one_letter_code
_entity_poly.pdbx_strand_id
1 'polypeptide(L)'
;MIKFGIITVILWSLLTSMYVPSFFPVLVDKTMALAGISDWKTRRFQIDNANIPAWNFSNDEWHRLRIAGEKTFSVKGIMVYSLNNVKLLCPESVREPYRNMLRFVPWDRDYDKEKAAELKKASARCQPFTQGRVIRLSE
;
A
#
# COMPACT_ATOMS: atom_id res chain seq x y z
N MET A 1 -1.08 37.16 7.12
CA MET A 1 -1.19 36.67 5.73
C MET A 1 -1.09 35.14 5.63
N ILE A 2 -0.09 34.46 6.20
CA ILE A 2 0.11 33.01 6.08
C ILE A 2 -1.10 32.20 6.60
N LYS A 3 -1.71 32.60 7.72
CA LYS A 3 -2.88 31.90 8.29
C LYS A 3 -4.10 31.93 7.36
N PHE A 4 -4.34 33.03 6.67
CA PHE A 4 -5.43 33.17 5.69
C PHE A 4 -5.22 32.24 4.48
N GLY A 5 -3.99 32.17 3.97
CA GLY A 5 -3.66 31.29 2.86
C GLY A 5 -3.89 29.80 3.20
N ILE A 6 -3.49 29.37 4.40
CA ILE A 6 -3.68 27.98 4.84
C ILE A 6 -5.17 27.65 4.95
N ILE A 7 -5.98 28.55 5.55
CA ILE A 7 -7.42 28.32 5.68
C ILE A 7 -8.09 28.23 4.31
N THR A 8 -7.71 29.09 3.37
CA THR A 8 -8.24 29.07 2.00
C THR A 8 -7.91 27.77 1.30
N VAL A 9 -6.68 27.26 1.40
CA VAL A 9 -6.27 25.98 0.79
C VAL A 9 -7.05 24.82 1.40
N ILE A 10 -7.23 24.79 2.72
CA ILE A 10 -8.03 23.75 3.39
C ILE A 10 -9.47 23.79 2.91
N LEU A 11 -10.08 24.97 2.86
CA LEU A 11 -11.47 25.13 2.42
C LEU A 11 -11.66 24.69 0.96
N TRP A 12 -10.75 25.05 0.06
CA TRP A 12 -10.74 24.62 -1.33
C TRP A 12 -10.58 23.10 -1.45
N SER A 13 -9.68 22.50 -0.67
CA SER A 13 -9.48 21.04 -0.65
C SER A 13 -10.73 20.31 -0.20
N LEU A 14 -11.42 20.80 0.83
CA LEU A 14 -12.67 20.23 1.30
C LEU A 14 -13.79 20.36 0.25
N LEU A 15 -13.94 21.51 -0.37
CA LEU A 15 -14.92 21.73 -1.44
C LEU A 15 -14.63 20.81 -2.64
N THR A 16 -13.38 20.72 -3.07
CA THR A 16 -12.98 19.85 -4.18
C THR A 16 -13.25 18.38 -3.84
N SER A 17 -12.98 17.95 -2.61
CA SER A 17 -13.26 16.58 -2.15
C SER A 17 -14.76 16.23 -2.19
N MET A 18 -15.65 17.19 -2.02
CA MET A 18 -17.10 16.94 -2.14
C MET A 18 -17.55 16.69 -3.59
N TYR A 19 -16.86 17.32 -4.56
CA TYR A 19 -17.20 17.18 -5.99
C TYR A 19 -16.41 16.07 -6.68
N VAL A 20 -15.23 15.73 -6.18
CA VAL A 20 -14.32 14.73 -6.76
C VAL A 20 -13.95 13.69 -5.71
N PRO A 21 -14.70 12.57 -5.61
CA PRO A 21 -14.48 11.55 -4.57
C PRO A 21 -13.06 10.98 -4.53
N SER A 22 -12.41 10.84 -5.69
CA SER A 22 -11.04 10.31 -5.80
C SER A 22 -9.94 11.34 -5.50
N PHE A 23 -10.28 12.61 -5.27
CA PHE A 23 -9.29 13.67 -5.01
C PHE A 23 -8.45 13.39 -3.75
N PHE A 24 -9.11 13.04 -2.66
CA PHE A 24 -8.43 12.83 -1.38
C PHE A 24 -7.49 11.60 -1.40
N PRO A 25 -7.91 10.44 -1.91
CA PRO A 25 -7.01 9.29 -2.09
C PRO A 25 -5.78 9.59 -2.96
N VAL A 26 -5.96 10.32 -4.06
CA VAL A 26 -4.83 10.71 -4.94
C VAL A 26 -3.86 11.65 -4.21
N LEU A 27 -4.39 12.62 -3.46
CA LEU A 27 -3.57 13.55 -2.70
C LEU A 27 -2.73 12.82 -1.63
N VAL A 28 -3.36 11.91 -0.89
CA VAL A 28 -2.69 11.08 0.13
C VAL A 28 -1.61 10.21 -0.52
N ASP A 29 -1.91 9.53 -1.63
CA ASP A 29 -0.95 8.68 -2.35
C ASP A 29 0.29 9.48 -2.77
N LYS A 30 0.10 10.63 -3.40
CA LYS A 30 1.22 11.49 -3.84
C LYS A 30 2.04 12.01 -2.67
N THR A 31 1.38 12.38 -1.59
CA THR A 31 2.06 12.88 -0.39
C THR A 31 2.89 11.77 0.27
N MET A 32 2.35 10.56 0.39
CA MET A 32 3.06 9.42 0.95
C MET A 32 4.24 8.98 0.07
N ALA A 33 4.08 9.03 -1.25
CA ALA A 33 5.16 8.74 -2.18
C ALA A 33 6.30 9.77 -2.09
N LEU A 34 5.97 11.06 -2.01
CA LEU A 34 6.94 12.14 -1.84
C LEU A 34 7.68 12.07 -0.50
N ALA A 35 6.99 11.66 0.55
CA ALA A 35 7.58 11.44 1.87
C ALA A 35 8.41 10.16 1.96
N GLY A 36 8.46 9.34 0.91
CA GLY A 36 9.18 8.05 0.90
C GLY A 36 8.55 6.98 1.80
N ILE A 37 7.31 7.18 2.21
CA ILE A 37 6.58 6.26 3.10
C ILE A 37 6.05 5.06 2.31
N SER A 38 5.67 5.25 1.05
CA SER A 38 5.18 4.21 0.17
C SER A 38 6.13 3.96 -1.01
N ASP A 39 6.36 2.69 -1.32
CA ASP A 39 7.11 2.26 -2.51
C ASP A 39 6.33 1.16 -3.23
N TRP A 40 5.67 1.53 -4.32
CA TRP A 40 4.85 0.62 -5.13
C TRP A 40 5.66 -0.27 -6.08
N LYS A 41 6.98 -0.35 -5.89
CA LYS A 41 7.83 -1.25 -6.67
C LYS A 41 7.77 -2.65 -6.11
N THR A 42 7.58 -3.62 -7.00
CA THR A 42 7.66 -5.04 -6.65
C THR A 42 9.10 -5.42 -6.35
N ARG A 43 9.34 -5.96 -5.17
CA ARG A 43 10.67 -6.43 -4.74
C ARG A 43 10.57 -7.75 -4.02
N ARG A 44 11.71 -8.41 -3.84
CA ARG A 44 11.83 -9.59 -2.99
C ARG A 44 12.19 -9.16 -1.57
N PHE A 45 11.54 -9.77 -0.61
CA PHE A 45 11.74 -9.54 0.81
C PHE A 45 12.06 -10.86 1.48
N GLN A 46 13.08 -10.86 2.32
CA GLN A 46 13.45 -12.00 3.15
C GLN A 46 12.77 -11.88 4.51
N ILE A 47 12.10 -12.93 4.93
CA ILE A 47 11.31 -12.98 6.15
C ILE A 47 11.83 -14.12 7.03
N ASP A 48 12.00 -13.83 8.32
CA ASP A 48 12.39 -14.83 9.31
C ASP A 48 11.18 -15.68 9.72
N ASN A 49 11.25 -16.98 9.46
CA ASN A 49 10.22 -17.96 9.78
C ASN A 49 9.95 -18.12 11.28
N ALA A 50 10.91 -17.74 12.14
CA ALA A 50 10.73 -17.84 13.59
C ALA A 50 9.64 -16.90 14.11
N ASN A 51 9.38 -15.82 13.42
CA ASN A 51 8.47 -14.75 13.86
C ASN A 51 7.14 -14.71 13.10
N ILE A 52 7.16 -15.11 11.82
CA ILE A 52 5.97 -15.14 10.98
C ILE A 52 5.98 -16.45 10.21
N PRO A 53 5.00 -17.30 10.46
CA PRO A 53 4.97 -18.60 9.83
C PRO A 53 4.75 -18.49 8.32
N ALA A 54 5.47 -19.32 7.58
CA ALA A 54 5.47 -19.31 6.12
C ALA A 54 4.08 -19.61 5.48
N TRP A 55 3.15 -20.25 6.22
CA TRP A 55 1.80 -20.52 5.71
C TRP A 55 0.94 -19.26 5.53
N ASN A 56 1.28 -18.13 6.18
CA ASN A 56 0.59 -16.86 5.98
C ASN A 56 0.83 -16.28 4.57
N PHE A 57 1.81 -16.83 3.86
CA PHE A 57 2.18 -16.41 2.51
C PHE A 57 1.89 -17.55 1.53
N SER A 58 0.77 -17.48 0.83
CA SER A 58 0.44 -18.47 -0.20
C SER A 58 1.48 -18.40 -1.34
N ASN A 59 1.85 -19.57 -1.88
CA ASN A 59 2.84 -19.61 -2.95
C ASN A 59 2.36 -18.92 -4.23
N ASP A 60 1.06 -19.03 -4.50
CA ASP A 60 0.44 -18.50 -5.72
C ASP A 60 0.46 -16.97 -5.79
N GLU A 61 0.30 -16.30 -4.65
CA GLU A 61 0.23 -14.84 -4.59
C GLU A 61 1.57 -14.17 -4.27
N TRP A 62 2.40 -14.85 -3.46
CA TRP A 62 3.63 -14.28 -2.92
C TRP A 62 4.89 -14.80 -3.60
N HIS A 63 4.77 -15.77 -4.52
CA HIS A 63 5.91 -16.43 -5.17
C HIS A 63 7.01 -16.78 -4.16
N ARG A 64 6.59 -17.49 -3.11
CA ARG A 64 7.45 -17.84 -1.99
C ARG A 64 8.57 -18.78 -2.42
N LEU A 65 9.80 -18.42 -2.10
CA LEU A 65 10.98 -19.28 -2.28
C LEU A 65 11.55 -19.63 -0.91
N ARG A 66 11.76 -20.92 -0.69
CA ARG A 66 12.45 -21.42 0.49
C ARG A 66 13.94 -21.41 0.23
N ILE A 67 14.72 -20.82 1.14
CA ILE A 67 16.17 -20.85 1.06
C ILE A 67 16.62 -22.12 1.80
N ALA A 68 17.25 -23.06 1.09
CA ALA A 68 17.68 -24.32 1.68
C ALA A 68 18.70 -24.06 2.80
N GLY A 69 18.47 -24.64 3.99
CA GLY A 69 19.38 -24.52 5.14
C GLY A 69 19.18 -23.27 6.01
N GLU A 70 18.33 -22.33 5.61
CA GLU A 70 18.05 -21.13 6.40
C GLU A 70 16.66 -21.19 7.05
N LYS A 71 16.53 -20.55 8.21
CA LYS A 71 15.23 -20.32 8.87
C LYS A 71 14.44 -19.19 8.24
N THR A 72 14.87 -18.73 7.07
CA THR A 72 14.30 -17.61 6.34
C THR A 72 13.68 -18.08 5.02
N PHE A 73 12.69 -17.35 4.57
CA PHE A 73 12.10 -17.54 3.24
C PHE A 73 11.97 -16.19 2.54
N SER A 74 11.98 -16.19 1.22
CA SER A 74 11.76 -14.97 0.45
C SER A 74 10.38 -14.93 -0.17
N VAL A 75 9.79 -13.76 -0.21
CA VAL A 75 8.50 -13.48 -0.85
C VAL A 75 8.62 -12.31 -1.82
N LYS A 76 7.82 -12.32 -2.87
CA LYS A 76 7.70 -11.22 -3.81
C LYS A 76 6.51 -10.36 -3.42
N GLY A 77 6.71 -9.07 -3.21
CA GLY A 77 5.64 -8.18 -2.78
C GLY A 77 5.95 -6.72 -2.99
N ILE A 78 5.06 -5.88 -2.51
CA ILE A 78 5.12 -4.42 -2.59
C ILE A 78 5.08 -3.86 -1.17
N MET A 79 6.01 -2.97 -0.85
CA MET A 79 5.99 -2.23 0.40
C MET A 79 5.06 -1.02 0.26
N VAL A 80 3.81 -1.18 0.69
CA VAL A 80 2.79 -0.14 0.58
C VAL A 80 2.97 0.95 1.63
N TYR A 81 3.46 0.57 2.79
CA TYR A 81 3.67 1.49 3.90
C TYR A 81 4.94 1.13 4.66
N SER A 82 5.76 2.11 4.95
CA SER A 82 6.97 1.95 5.77
C SER A 82 7.24 3.24 6.53
N LEU A 83 6.83 3.28 7.79
CA LEU A 83 7.10 4.39 8.70
C LEU A 83 7.57 3.85 10.05
N ASN A 84 8.71 4.32 10.51
CA ASN A 84 9.35 3.82 11.73
C ASN A 84 9.48 2.28 11.72
N ASN A 85 8.93 1.63 12.74
CA ASN A 85 8.98 0.17 12.91
C ASN A 85 7.78 -0.56 12.30
N VAL A 86 6.81 0.17 11.71
CA VAL A 86 5.63 -0.41 11.11
C VAL A 86 5.82 -0.48 9.60
N LYS A 87 5.70 -1.67 9.04
CA LYS A 87 5.76 -1.91 7.60
C LYS A 87 4.54 -2.71 7.18
N LEU A 88 3.97 -2.38 6.03
CA LEU A 88 2.87 -3.12 5.43
C LEU A 88 3.34 -3.68 4.09
N LEU A 89 3.44 -5.00 4.02
CA LEU A 89 3.80 -5.72 2.81
C LEU A 89 2.55 -6.31 2.19
N CYS A 90 2.34 -6.05 0.91
CA CYS A 90 1.20 -6.55 0.15
C CYS A 90 1.65 -7.40 -1.04
N PRO A 91 0.85 -8.38 -1.46
CA PRO A 91 1.11 -9.12 -2.68
C PRO A 91 0.96 -8.21 -3.91
N GLU A 92 1.58 -8.58 -5.01
CA GLU A 92 1.56 -7.79 -6.27
C GLU A 92 0.13 -7.60 -6.80
N SER A 93 -0.77 -8.52 -6.50
CA SER A 93 -2.19 -8.46 -6.89
C SER A 93 -2.95 -7.24 -6.36
N VAL A 94 -2.44 -6.56 -5.33
CA VAL A 94 -3.04 -5.33 -4.77
C VAL A 94 -2.82 -4.10 -5.67
N ARG A 95 -1.82 -4.13 -6.55
CA ARG A 95 -1.44 -2.99 -7.39
C ARG A 95 -2.57 -2.53 -8.31
N GLU A 96 -3.23 -3.47 -9.01
CA GLU A 96 -4.29 -3.12 -9.96
C GLU A 96 -5.54 -2.55 -9.30
N PRO A 97 -6.12 -3.16 -8.24
CA PRO A 97 -7.21 -2.55 -7.50
C PRO A 97 -6.87 -1.15 -6.96
N TYR A 98 -5.63 -0.94 -6.51
CA TYR A 98 -5.20 0.38 -6.04
C TYR A 98 -5.13 1.41 -7.16
N ARG A 99 -4.53 1.07 -8.30
CA ARG A 99 -4.51 1.94 -9.47
C ARG A 99 -5.92 2.29 -9.97
N ASN A 100 -6.81 1.32 -9.99
CA ASN A 100 -8.19 1.52 -10.40
C ASN A 100 -8.93 2.47 -9.45
N MET A 101 -8.67 2.38 -8.13
CA MET A 101 -9.23 3.30 -7.16
C MET A 101 -8.73 4.74 -7.35
N LEU A 102 -7.48 4.93 -7.79
CA LEU A 102 -6.93 6.26 -8.05
C LEU A 102 -7.38 6.86 -9.39
N ARG A 103 -8.02 6.08 -10.27
CA ARG A 103 -8.57 6.60 -11.52
C ARG A 103 -9.74 7.50 -11.23
N PHE A 104 -9.64 8.73 -11.71
CA PHE A 104 -10.74 9.67 -11.68
C PHE A 104 -11.79 9.30 -12.72
N VAL A 105 -12.99 8.99 -12.26
CA VAL A 105 -14.18 8.81 -13.11
C VAL A 105 -15.17 9.90 -12.72
N PRO A 106 -15.35 10.95 -13.55
CA PRO A 106 -16.23 12.05 -13.22
C PRO A 106 -17.66 11.55 -13.03
N TRP A 107 -18.28 11.98 -11.92
CA TRP A 107 -19.72 11.80 -11.64
C TRP A 107 -20.20 10.37 -11.35
N ASP A 108 -19.32 9.37 -11.27
CA ASP A 108 -19.69 8.00 -10.96
C ASP A 108 -19.31 7.62 -9.50
N ARG A 109 -20.25 7.84 -8.58
CA ARG A 109 -20.08 7.48 -7.17
C ARG A 109 -20.14 5.96 -6.92
N ASP A 110 -20.85 5.23 -7.75
CA ASP A 110 -20.99 3.77 -7.60
C ASP A 110 -19.70 3.07 -8.04
N TYR A 111 -19.05 3.57 -9.08
CA TYR A 111 -17.72 3.14 -9.47
C TYR A 111 -16.71 3.23 -8.32
N ASP A 112 -16.70 4.34 -7.59
CA ASP A 112 -15.79 4.53 -6.46
C ASP A 112 -16.07 3.54 -5.32
N LYS A 113 -17.33 3.21 -5.04
CA LYS A 113 -17.70 2.22 -4.02
C LYS A 113 -17.27 0.80 -4.41
N GLU A 114 -17.47 0.41 -5.66
CA GLU A 114 -17.04 -0.90 -6.15
C GLU A 114 -15.53 -1.03 -6.08
N LYS A 115 -14.79 -0.04 -6.54
CA LYS A 115 -13.32 -0.04 -6.51
C LYS A 115 -12.76 -0.01 -5.09
N ALA A 116 -13.39 0.71 -4.18
CA ALA A 116 -13.04 0.67 -2.76
C ALA A 116 -13.27 -0.72 -2.15
N ALA A 117 -14.36 -1.41 -2.50
CA ALA A 117 -14.64 -2.76 -2.05
C ALA A 117 -13.62 -3.78 -2.60
N GLU A 118 -13.25 -3.68 -3.88
CA GLU A 118 -12.19 -4.49 -4.50
C GLU A 118 -10.84 -4.30 -3.78
N LEU A 119 -10.46 -3.04 -3.55
CA LEU A 119 -9.22 -2.74 -2.84
C LEU A 119 -9.24 -3.26 -1.41
N LYS A 120 -10.36 -3.10 -0.69
CA LYS A 120 -10.53 -3.65 0.66
C LYS A 120 -10.33 -5.16 0.68
N LYS A 121 -10.91 -5.88 -0.28
CA LYS A 121 -10.75 -7.34 -0.42
C LYS A 121 -9.31 -7.73 -0.73
N ALA A 122 -8.65 -7.01 -1.63
CA ALA A 122 -7.26 -7.24 -1.98
C ALA A 122 -6.31 -6.93 -0.80
N SER A 123 -6.54 -5.80 -0.10
CA SER A 123 -5.70 -5.37 1.04
C SER A 123 -5.82 -6.27 2.28
N ALA A 124 -6.88 -7.06 2.40
CA ALA A 124 -7.01 -8.06 3.47
C ALA A 124 -5.90 -9.12 3.44
N ARG A 125 -5.21 -9.28 2.32
CA ARG A 125 -4.08 -10.19 2.16
C ARG A 125 -2.72 -9.57 2.51
N CYS A 126 -2.69 -8.27 2.78
CA CYS A 126 -1.48 -7.60 3.22
C CYS A 126 -1.07 -8.05 4.62
N GLN A 127 0.23 -8.15 4.84
CA GLN A 127 0.79 -8.56 6.12
C GLN A 127 1.47 -7.37 6.81
N PRO A 128 1.02 -7.01 8.01
CA PRO A 128 1.68 -5.99 8.81
C PRO A 128 2.89 -6.57 9.53
N PHE A 129 3.99 -5.83 9.51
CA PHE A 129 5.20 -6.14 10.24
C PHE A 129 5.49 -5.03 11.25
N THR A 130 5.68 -5.43 12.50
CA THR A 130 6.19 -4.58 13.56
C THR A 130 7.62 -5.00 13.87
N GLN A 131 8.52 -4.05 14.15
CA GLN A 131 9.91 -4.32 14.54
C GLN A 131 10.89 -4.73 13.43
N GLY A 132 10.75 -4.22 12.22
CA GLY A 132 11.87 -4.21 11.24
C GLY A 132 12.38 -5.55 10.70
N ARG A 133 11.63 -6.65 10.87
CA ARG A 133 12.06 -8.03 10.56
C ARG A 133 11.93 -8.44 9.10
N VAL A 134 11.68 -7.52 8.21
CA VAL A 134 11.67 -7.75 6.76
C VAL A 134 12.95 -7.18 6.19
N ILE A 135 13.81 -8.04 5.71
CA ILE A 135 15.06 -7.64 5.05
C ILE A 135 14.78 -7.50 3.56
N ARG A 136 15.12 -6.35 3.01
CA ARG A 136 15.04 -6.09 1.59
C ARG A 136 16.22 -6.77 0.92
N LEU A 137 15.97 -7.67 -0.03
CA LEU A 137 17.01 -8.16 -0.90
C LEU A 137 17.30 -7.07 -1.93
N SER A 138 18.57 -6.67 -2.05
CA SER A 138 19.04 -5.90 -3.19
C SER A 138 18.98 -6.80 -4.43
N GLU A 139 18.33 -6.34 -5.47
CA GLU A 139 18.50 -6.90 -6.81
C GLU A 139 19.93 -6.69 -7.31
#